data_019e502e13d647b0ccf332e2570ba16e
#
_entry.id   019e502e13d647b0ccf332e2570ba16e
#
_cell.length_a   1.000
_cell.length_b   1.000
_cell.length_c   1.000
_cell.angle_alpha   90.00
_cell.angle_beta   90.00
_cell.angle_gamma   90.00
#
_symmetry.space_group_name_H-M   'P 1'
#
loop_
_entity.id
_entity.type
_entity.pdbx_description
1 polymer ?
#
loop_
_entity_poly.entity_id
_entity_poly.type
_entity_poly.pdbx_seq_one_letter_code
_entity_poly.pdbx_strand_id
1 'polypeptide(L)'
;MEAGQKMGPAQEQRSFARRHPWLLGTAGVFFVLLVAITVAGIMTARRAEPYLHARIVQGLASHFHARVELDTFHVSLGNGLRGEWGVWAQGHGLRIWPPAEVAGVEVPNPPPTNGPPVEPLISLASFGFHVPLRYKPDQPIYIGQIHLEGLHIHLPPKSHFLHIAPAPTGNVAQPGSSGLPVSVQLGNVDCKDAVLILGTSKPGKLPLEIDIARFKLSGISPNNAMHFEAELTNPRPVGTIHTKGIFGPWQVSDPGESPIAGDYRFDDADLGDFNGIAGTLSSTGNYVGTLRDLNVDGQTDTPDFSLTHFGNQMDLKTQFHAIVDGTNGDTRLDPVNAVLGHTHITARGQVVRAFAKEDGDSLHSVGHDIDLKIEVNQGRIEDFLHLASHDATPLLTGDINLKSSFRIPPGKEPVHERMSMKGLFFLDHTEFSSTKVQDRIEELSFRGQGKPHDAKSPDHESIESTMQSDFEVAQGVINLPNLDFTVRGADIALKGTYKLDGGLLGFTGVAKMQATISKMVGGWKGLLLKPADRFFKKDGAGTEVPIHIAGTYKNPEFGVDVKGMPHSHPQRPDEKQSAEPQAQVAAPATQH
;
A
#
# COMPACT_ATOMS: atom_id res chain seq x y z
N MET A 1 -69.36 26.71 66.45
CA MET A 1 -69.51 25.29 66.87
C MET A 1 -68.26 24.58 66.53
N GLU A 2 -67.47 24.37 67.57
CA GLU A 2 -66.19 23.72 67.61
C GLU A 2 -66.34 22.20 67.45
N ALA A 3 -65.46 21.58 66.73
CA ALA A 3 -65.13 20.15 66.86
C ALA A 3 -63.66 19.96 66.86
N GLY A 4 -63.15 19.80 68.08
CA GLY A 4 -61.72 19.53 68.37
C GLY A 4 -61.29 18.16 67.88
N GLN A 5 -60.17 18.13 67.20
CA GLN A 5 -59.48 16.93 66.73
C GLN A 5 -58.41 16.57 67.73
N LYS A 6 -58.60 15.45 68.45
CA LYS A 6 -57.66 14.89 69.38
C LYS A 6 -56.45 14.34 68.65
N MET A 7 -55.25 14.84 68.92
CA MET A 7 -53.97 14.24 68.59
C MET A 7 -53.79 12.96 69.40
N GLY A 8 -53.60 11.82 68.69
CA GLY A 8 -53.14 10.55 69.26
C GLY A 8 -51.62 10.55 69.44
N PRO A 9 -51.07 9.78 70.38
CA PRO A 9 -49.65 9.79 70.71
C PRO A 9 -48.80 9.13 69.60
N ALA A 10 -47.67 9.79 69.26
CA ALA A 10 -46.67 9.28 68.35
C ALA A 10 -46.13 7.91 68.79
N GLN A 11 -46.31 6.88 68.00
CA GLN A 11 -45.64 5.59 68.15
C GLN A 11 -44.16 5.75 67.83
N GLU A 12 -43.28 5.71 68.86
CA GLU A 12 -41.85 5.51 68.72
C GLU A 12 -41.58 4.17 68.04
N GLN A 13 -41.20 4.22 66.77
CA GLN A 13 -40.61 3.07 66.07
C GLN A 13 -39.27 2.72 66.72
N ARG A 14 -39.28 1.83 67.69
CA ARG A 14 -38.06 1.24 68.26
C ARG A 14 -37.38 0.43 67.17
N SER A 15 -36.14 0.84 66.75
CA SER A 15 -35.33 0.21 65.71
C SER A 15 -35.18 -1.28 66.02
N PHE A 16 -35.33 -2.13 64.98
CA PHE A 16 -35.20 -3.61 65.01
C PHE A 16 -33.91 -4.09 65.71
N ALA A 17 -32.87 -3.30 65.62
CA ALA A 17 -31.56 -3.52 66.25
C ALA A 17 -31.57 -3.64 67.79
N ARG A 18 -32.52 -3.03 68.52
CA ARG A 18 -32.63 -3.12 69.99
C ARG A 18 -33.34 -4.37 70.46
N ARG A 19 -34.05 -5.11 69.59
CA ARG A 19 -34.79 -6.32 69.99
C ARG A 19 -34.01 -7.61 69.98
N HIS A 20 -32.84 -7.65 69.22
CA HIS A 20 -32.07 -8.87 69.09
C HIS A 20 -30.55 -8.59 69.21
N PRO A 21 -30.02 -8.22 70.38
CA PRO A 21 -28.60 -7.88 70.53
C PRO A 21 -27.68 -9.08 70.24
N TRP A 22 -28.15 -10.30 70.36
CA TRP A 22 -27.41 -11.51 70.04
C TRP A 22 -27.25 -11.71 68.52
N LEU A 23 -28.21 -11.27 67.70
CA LEU A 23 -28.09 -11.28 66.22
C LEU A 23 -27.01 -10.31 65.72
N LEU A 24 -26.84 -9.15 66.35
CA LEU A 24 -25.77 -8.21 66.04
C LEU A 24 -24.42 -8.75 66.48
N GLY A 25 -24.35 -9.47 67.59
CA GLY A 25 -23.15 -10.15 68.03
C GLY A 25 -22.73 -11.29 67.12
N THR A 26 -23.69 -12.14 66.66
CA THR A 26 -23.42 -13.23 65.72
C THR A 26 -23.09 -12.72 64.33
N ALA A 27 -23.78 -11.65 63.83
CA ALA A 27 -23.44 -11.00 62.58
C ALA A 27 -22.04 -10.36 62.61
N GLY A 28 -21.65 -9.75 63.74
CA GLY A 28 -20.31 -9.21 63.95
C GLY A 28 -19.21 -10.29 63.94
N VAL A 29 -19.45 -11.42 64.64
CA VAL A 29 -18.52 -12.57 64.61
C VAL A 29 -18.42 -13.17 63.25
N PHE A 30 -19.55 -13.33 62.51
CA PHE A 30 -19.55 -13.83 61.14
C PHE A 30 -18.79 -12.90 60.19
N PHE A 31 -18.95 -11.59 60.33
CA PHE A 31 -18.23 -10.59 59.55
C PHE A 31 -16.72 -10.63 59.83
N VAL A 32 -16.30 -10.70 61.10
CA VAL A 32 -14.90 -10.83 61.47
C VAL A 32 -14.31 -12.13 60.94
N LEU A 33 -15.05 -13.23 60.98
CA LEU A 33 -14.61 -14.52 60.47
C LEU A 33 -14.50 -14.49 58.93
N LEU A 34 -15.42 -13.84 58.26
CA LEU A 34 -15.38 -13.63 56.81
C LEU A 34 -14.20 -12.75 56.39
N VAL A 35 -13.92 -11.66 57.12
CA VAL A 35 -12.75 -10.81 56.91
C VAL A 35 -11.46 -11.61 57.20
N ALA A 36 -11.41 -12.41 58.26
CA ALA A 36 -10.23 -13.24 58.60
C ALA A 36 -9.98 -14.30 57.50
N ILE A 37 -11.03 -14.96 56.98
CA ILE A 37 -10.91 -15.93 55.89
C ILE A 37 -10.43 -15.22 54.60
N THR A 38 -10.96 -14.02 54.31
CA THR A 38 -10.55 -13.24 53.13
C THR A 38 -9.08 -12.81 53.25
N VAL A 39 -8.67 -12.31 54.43
CA VAL A 39 -7.28 -11.92 54.67
C VAL A 39 -6.35 -13.14 54.64
N ALA A 40 -6.74 -14.28 55.23
CA ALA A 40 -5.98 -15.52 55.16
C ALA A 40 -5.87 -16.03 53.71
N GLY A 41 -6.94 -15.93 52.93
CA GLY A 41 -6.94 -16.25 51.49
C GLY A 41 -5.98 -15.38 50.68
N ILE A 42 -6.00 -14.06 50.91
CA ILE A 42 -5.08 -13.11 50.28
C ILE A 42 -3.63 -13.37 50.70
N MET A 43 -3.37 -13.62 52.00
CA MET A 43 -2.03 -13.94 52.49
C MET A 43 -1.50 -15.24 51.91
N THR A 44 -2.35 -16.26 51.75
CA THR A 44 -1.97 -17.56 51.15
C THR A 44 -1.68 -17.40 49.67
N ALA A 45 -2.50 -16.62 48.93
CA ALA A 45 -2.28 -16.28 47.53
C ALA A 45 -0.93 -15.54 47.35
N ARG A 46 -0.66 -14.52 48.17
CA ARG A 46 0.62 -13.78 48.13
C ARG A 46 1.85 -14.63 48.45
N ARG A 47 1.72 -15.63 49.33
CA ARG A 47 2.80 -16.59 49.59
C ARG A 47 3.03 -17.57 48.45
N ALA A 48 2.00 -17.84 47.62
CA ALA A 48 2.10 -18.69 46.45
C ALA A 48 2.68 -17.98 45.21
N GLU A 49 2.64 -16.65 45.15
CA GLU A 49 3.13 -15.85 44.00
C GLU A 49 4.55 -16.22 43.55
N PRO A 50 5.59 -16.22 44.41
CA PRO A 50 6.95 -16.53 44.00
C PRO A 50 7.10 -17.97 43.49
N TYR A 51 6.35 -18.91 44.09
CA TYR A 51 6.35 -20.30 43.64
C TYR A 51 5.67 -20.44 42.26
N LEU A 52 4.52 -19.80 42.07
CA LEU A 52 3.80 -19.80 40.80
C LEU A 52 4.61 -19.10 39.72
N HIS A 53 5.23 -17.95 40.02
CA HIS A 53 6.14 -17.25 39.11
C HIS A 53 7.27 -18.18 38.63
N ALA A 54 8.00 -18.83 39.55
CA ALA A 54 9.07 -19.76 39.21
C ALA A 54 8.57 -20.95 38.35
N ARG A 55 7.39 -21.49 38.66
CA ARG A 55 6.77 -22.60 37.91
C ARG A 55 6.34 -22.18 36.50
N ILE A 56 5.80 -20.97 36.31
CA ILE A 56 5.43 -20.43 35.01
C ILE A 56 6.68 -20.25 34.17
N VAL A 57 7.70 -19.59 34.71
CA VAL A 57 8.98 -19.37 33.99
C VAL A 57 9.61 -20.73 33.64
N GLN A 58 9.68 -21.70 34.56
CA GLN A 58 10.23 -23.01 34.28
C GLN A 58 9.39 -23.81 33.27
N GLY A 59 8.06 -23.72 33.34
CA GLY A 59 7.14 -24.39 32.41
C GLY A 59 7.28 -23.84 31.00
N LEU A 60 7.31 -22.53 30.84
CA LEU A 60 7.53 -21.88 29.54
C LEU A 60 8.95 -22.18 29.01
N ALA A 61 9.98 -22.09 29.88
CA ALA A 61 11.36 -22.40 29.47
C ALA A 61 11.51 -23.85 28.99
N SER A 62 10.85 -24.81 29.64
CA SER A 62 10.87 -26.21 29.22
C SER A 62 10.07 -26.45 27.94
N HIS A 63 8.96 -25.74 27.75
CA HIS A 63 8.11 -25.88 26.56
C HIS A 63 8.76 -25.28 25.30
N PHE A 64 9.33 -24.09 25.43
CA PHE A 64 9.99 -23.39 24.31
C PHE A 64 11.47 -23.77 24.13
N HIS A 65 12.04 -24.57 25.05
CA HIS A 65 13.49 -24.86 25.13
C HIS A 65 14.34 -23.58 25.08
N ALA A 66 13.87 -22.54 25.73
CA ALA A 66 14.32 -21.17 25.61
C ALA A 66 14.47 -20.51 26.98
N ARG A 67 15.29 -19.46 27.07
CA ARG A 67 15.35 -18.60 28.25
C ARG A 67 14.04 -17.79 28.32
N VAL A 68 13.43 -17.79 29.50
CA VAL A 68 12.20 -17.04 29.78
C VAL A 68 12.44 -16.11 30.97
N GLU A 69 12.06 -14.87 30.79
CA GLU A 69 12.08 -13.84 31.84
C GLU A 69 10.66 -13.31 32.05
N LEU A 70 10.30 -13.05 33.28
CA LEU A 70 9.02 -12.48 33.71
C LEU A 70 9.29 -11.50 34.84
N ASP A 71 9.00 -10.20 34.59
CA ASP A 71 9.35 -9.16 35.56
C ASP A 71 8.47 -9.23 36.82
N THR A 72 7.15 -9.33 36.64
CA THR A 72 6.20 -9.40 37.76
C THR A 72 5.06 -10.36 37.46
N PHE A 73 4.58 -11.01 38.50
CA PHE A 73 3.42 -11.89 38.45
C PHE A 73 2.59 -11.73 39.73
N HIS A 74 1.31 -11.44 39.59
CA HIS A 74 0.38 -11.24 40.68
C HIS A 74 -0.84 -12.13 40.56
N VAL A 75 -1.29 -12.64 41.71
CA VAL A 75 -2.48 -13.47 41.79
C VAL A 75 -3.45 -12.88 42.81
N SER A 76 -4.70 -12.73 42.38
CA SER A 76 -5.77 -12.23 43.24
C SER A 76 -7.01 -13.13 43.19
N LEU A 77 -7.70 -13.26 44.30
CA LEU A 77 -8.98 -13.95 44.35
C LEU A 77 -10.09 -13.02 43.86
N GLY A 78 -10.88 -13.47 42.91
CA GLY A 78 -12.02 -12.71 42.41
C GLY A 78 -13.10 -12.50 43.46
N ASN A 79 -13.61 -11.27 43.59
CA ASN A 79 -14.73 -10.95 44.46
C ASN A 79 -16.01 -11.56 43.92
N GLY A 80 -16.61 -12.48 44.66
CA GLY A 80 -17.87 -13.16 44.32
C GLY A 80 -19.11 -12.25 44.14
N LEU A 81 -18.98 -10.94 44.34
CA LEU A 81 -20.02 -9.94 44.11
C LEU A 81 -20.48 -9.81 42.67
N ARG A 82 -19.69 -10.32 41.69
CA ARG A 82 -20.04 -10.39 40.24
C ARG A 82 -20.39 -11.82 39.77
N GLY A 83 -20.53 -12.78 40.70
CA GLY A 83 -20.91 -14.17 40.36
C GLY A 83 -19.77 -15.05 39.83
N GLU A 84 -18.57 -14.54 39.64
CA GLU A 84 -17.42 -15.26 39.10
C GLU A 84 -16.40 -15.54 40.21
N TRP A 85 -16.53 -16.71 40.86
CA TRP A 85 -15.52 -17.21 41.78
C TRP A 85 -14.35 -17.78 41.00
N GLY A 86 -13.15 -17.20 41.17
CA GLY A 86 -11.97 -17.65 40.47
C GLY A 86 -10.70 -16.94 40.93
N VAL A 87 -9.62 -17.29 40.28
CA VAL A 87 -8.30 -16.70 40.49
C VAL A 87 -7.97 -15.83 39.28
N TRP A 88 -7.71 -14.58 39.52
CA TRP A 88 -7.17 -13.65 38.54
C TRP A 88 -5.65 -13.67 38.59
N ALA A 89 -5.02 -13.97 37.47
CA ALA A 89 -3.57 -13.93 37.28
C ALA A 89 -3.22 -12.79 36.32
N GLN A 90 -2.23 -11.99 36.71
CA GLN A 90 -1.70 -10.88 35.90
C GLN A 90 -0.18 -10.90 35.97
N GLY A 91 0.45 -10.63 34.81
CA GLY A 91 1.90 -10.54 34.74
C GLY A 91 2.34 -9.43 33.79
N HIS A 92 3.57 -8.95 33.97
CA HIS A 92 4.19 -7.90 33.18
C HIS A 92 5.61 -8.30 32.79
N GLY A 93 6.03 -7.87 31.60
CA GLY A 93 7.40 -7.99 31.13
C GLY A 93 7.84 -9.43 30.86
N LEU A 94 6.94 -10.23 30.22
CA LEU A 94 7.32 -11.57 29.75
C LEU A 94 8.21 -11.45 28.52
N ARG A 95 9.38 -12.11 28.54
CA ARG A 95 10.30 -12.21 27.40
C ARG A 95 10.74 -13.64 27.19
N ILE A 96 10.68 -14.11 25.96
CA ILE A 96 11.12 -15.45 25.55
C ILE A 96 12.23 -15.26 24.53
N TRP A 97 13.41 -15.71 24.85
CA TRP A 97 14.61 -15.58 24.03
C TRP A 97 14.80 -16.80 23.11
N PRO A 98 15.53 -16.67 22.00
CA PRO A 98 15.86 -17.82 21.16
C PRO A 98 16.64 -18.88 21.97
N PRO A 99 16.52 -20.18 21.62
CA PRO A 99 17.30 -21.25 22.24
C PRO A 99 18.81 -20.94 22.12
N ALA A 100 19.58 -21.30 23.17
CA ALA A 100 21.01 -21.04 23.24
C ALA A 100 21.85 -21.68 22.13
N GLU A 101 21.33 -22.69 21.42
CA GLU A 101 21.96 -23.37 20.30
C GLU A 101 21.29 -22.99 18.97
N VAL A 102 21.48 -21.77 18.52
CA VAL A 102 21.17 -21.40 17.14
C VAL A 102 22.46 -21.46 16.34
N ALA A 103 22.55 -22.40 15.40
CA ALA A 103 23.64 -22.53 14.42
C ALA A 103 25.06 -22.81 14.98
N GLY A 104 25.17 -23.62 16.02
CA GLY A 104 26.50 -24.02 16.55
C GLY A 104 27.28 -22.89 17.22
N VAL A 105 26.64 -21.78 17.51
CA VAL A 105 27.18 -20.69 18.33
C VAL A 105 26.48 -20.76 19.68
N GLU A 106 27.23 -21.13 20.73
CA GLU A 106 26.76 -20.90 22.10
C GLU A 106 26.49 -19.41 22.27
N VAL A 107 25.21 -19.02 22.36
CA VAL A 107 24.86 -17.66 22.75
C VAL A 107 25.19 -17.56 24.24
N PRO A 108 26.21 -16.78 24.66
CA PRO A 108 26.59 -16.67 26.05
C PRO A 108 25.41 -16.19 26.89
N ASN A 109 25.20 -16.82 28.02
CA ASN A 109 24.17 -16.44 28.99
C ASN A 109 24.83 -15.79 30.21
N PRO A 110 24.81 -14.47 30.37
CA PRO A 110 24.13 -13.41 29.62
C PRO A 110 24.77 -13.07 28.26
N PRO A 111 24.01 -12.46 27.33
CA PRO A 111 24.56 -12.03 26.03
C PRO A 111 25.74 -11.08 26.25
N PRO A 112 26.77 -11.12 25.36
CA PRO A 112 27.94 -10.28 25.51
C PRO A 112 27.53 -8.80 25.46
N THR A 113 28.06 -8.02 26.40
CA THR A 113 27.80 -6.58 26.55
C THR A 113 28.25 -5.74 25.34
N ASN A 114 28.97 -6.31 24.38
CA ASN A 114 29.56 -5.65 23.21
C ASN A 114 29.13 -6.26 21.85
N GLY A 115 28.10 -7.14 21.84
CA GLY A 115 27.49 -7.64 20.60
C GLY A 115 26.23 -6.87 20.21
N PRO A 116 25.71 -7.03 18.98
CA PRO A 116 24.38 -6.50 18.67
C PRO A 116 23.37 -7.07 19.66
N PRO A 117 22.39 -6.25 20.13
CA PRO A 117 21.41 -6.72 21.09
C PRO A 117 20.63 -7.88 20.48
N VAL A 118 20.64 -9.03 21.14
CA VAL A 118 19.79 -10.16 20.75
C VAL A 118 18.37 -9.80 21.16
N GLU A 119 17.47 -9.73 20.20
CA GLU A 119 16.05 -9.44 20.47
C GLU A 119 15.32 -10.72 20.92
N PRO A 120 14.35 -10.61 21.84
CA PRO A 120 13.53 -11.74 22.23
C PRO A 120 12.64 -12.19 21.05
N LEU A 121 12.40 -13.50 20.91
CA LEU A 121 11.45 -14.05 19.94
C LEU A 121 10.01 -13.60 20.23
N ILE A 122 9.67 -13.51 21.51
CA ILE A 122 8.37 -13.04 21.97
C ILE A 122 8.61 -12.13 23.17
N SER A 123 8.05 -10.93 23.12
CA SER A 123 7.94 -10.06 24.28
C SER A 123 6.50 -9.62 24.47
N LEU A 124 6.09 -9.47 25.72
CA LEU A 124 4.73 -9.15 26.08
C LEU A 124 4.75 -8.17 27.27
N ALA A 125 4.19 -6.99 27.05
CA ALA A 125 4.19 -5.95 28.08
C ALA A 125 3.31 -6.35 29.27
N SER A 126 2.08 -6.80 29.02
CA SER A 126 1.20 -7.27 30.09
C SER A 126 0.28 -8.41 29.64
N PHE A 127 -0.09 -9.25 30.55
CA PHE A 127 -1.11 -10.27 30.36
C PHE A 127 -1.99 -10.45 31.58
N GLY A 128 -3.24 -10.86 31.34
CA GLY A 128 -4.19 -11.18 32.39
C GLY A 128 -5.15 -12.29 32.00
N PHE A 129 -5.46 -13.18 32.89
CA PHE A 129 -6.46 -14.22 32.65
C PHE A 129 -7.16 -14.62 33.95
N HIS A 130 -8.34 -15.23 33.80
CA HIS A 130 -9.16 -15.72 34.89
C HIS A 130 -9.27 -17.24 34.85
N VAL A 131 -8.97 -17.89 35.97
CA VAL A 131 -9.10 -19.33 36.16
C VAL A 131 -10.25 -19.60 37.13
N PRO A 132 -11.33 -20.28 36.70
CA PRO A 132 -12.43 -20.63 37.59
C PRO A 132 -11.99 -21.65 38.67
N LEU A 133 -12.44 -21.49 39.91
CA LEU A 133 -12.09 -22.41 41.02
C LEU A 133 -12.69 -23.82 40.91
N ARG A 134 -13.42 -24.12 39.83
CA ARG A 134 -14.00 -25.45 39.60
C ARG A 134 -12.95 -26.38 38.98
N TYR A 135 -12.04 -26.90 39.82
CA TYR A 135 -11.07 -27.93 39.43
C TYR A 135 -11.66 -29.33 39.60
N LYS A 136 -11.61 -30.15 38.57
CA LYS A 136 -11.84 -31.59 38.62
C LYS A 136 -10.55 -32.31 38.25
N PRO A 137 -10.07 -33.29 39.01
CA PRO A 137 -8.75 -33.92 38.83
C PRO A 137 -8.49 -34.49 37.42
N ASP A 138 -9.54 -34.90 36.72
CA ASP A 138 -9.46 -35.58 35.40
C ASP A 138 -9.85 -34.68 34.22
N GLN A 139 -10.01 -33.37 34.43
CA GLN A 139 -10.38 -32.44 33.40
C GLN A 139 -9.32 -31.34 33.21
N PRO A 140 -9.07 -30.87 31.99
CA PRO A 140 -8.16 -29.75 31.76
C PRO A 140 -8.66 -28.48 32.44
N ILE A 141 -7.74 -27.68 32.94
CA ILE A 141 -8.05 -26.34 33.43
C ILE A 141 -8.42 -25.50 32.22
N TYR A 142 -9.67 -25.04 32.18
CA TYR A 142 -10.15 -24.16 31.12
C TYR A 142 -9.93 -22.71 31.52
N ILE A 143 -9.13 -21.99 30.69
CA ILE A 143 -8.91 -20.53 30.77
C ILE A 143 -9.77 -19.89 29.71
N GLY A 144 -10.91 -19.31 30.10
CA GLY A 144 -11.92 -18.84 29.14
C GLY A 144 -11.48 -17.66 28.31
N GLN A 145 -10.85 -16.67 28.92
CA GLN A 145 -10.42 -15.43 28.28
C GLN A 145 -9.05 -14.99 28.78
N ILE A 146 -8.19 -14.64 27.84
CA ILE A 146 -6.85 -14.13 28.07
C ILE A 146 -6.75 -12.75 27.43
N HIS A 147 -6.33 -11.76 28.18
CA HIS A 147 -6.06 -10.41 27.70
C HIS A 147 -4.55 -10.21 27.62
N LEU A 148 -4.09 -9.74 26.46
CA LEU A 148 -2.68 -9.43 26.19
C LEU A 148 -2.57 -7.98 25.76
N GLU A 149 -1.44 -7.35 26.06
CA GLU A 149 -1.13 -5.99 25.64
C GLU A 149 0.36 -5.86 25.35
N GLY A 150 0.70 -5.24 24.21
CA GLY A 150 2.07 -5.03 23.79
C GLY A 150 2.78 -6.35 23.46
N LEU A 151 2.16 -7.18 22.63
CA LEU A 151 2.73 -8.46 22.16
C LEU A 151 3.63 -8.21 20.94
N HIS A 152 4.93 -8.46 21.08
CA HIS A 152 5.86 -8.44 19.96
C HIS A 152 6.32 -9.86 19.64
N ILE A 153 6.17 -10.27 18.39
CA ILE A 153 6.60 -11.58 17.91
C ILE A 153 7.63 -11.34 16.80
N HIS A 154 8.86 -11.77 17.03
CA HIS A 154 9.95 -11.70 16.07
C HIS A 154 10.30 -13.12 15.61
N LEU A 155 9.86 -13.49 14.41
CA LEU A 155 10.19 -14.77 13.79
C LEU A 155 11.47 -14.63 12.96
N PRO A 156 12.56 -15.33 13.31
CA PRO A 156 13.80 -15.28 12.56
C PRO A 156 13.64 -15.88 11.15
N PRO A 157 14.53 -15.56 10.20
CA PRO A 157 14.48 -16.09 8.85
C PRO A 157 14.71 -17.61 8.83
N LYS A 158 14.17 -18.29 7.81
CA LYS A 158 14.20 -19.76 7.63
C LYS A 158 15.59 -20.39 7.88
N SER A 159 16.64 -19.73 7.45
CA SER A 159 18.02 -20.20 7.62
C SER A 159 18.45 -20.41 9.08
N HIS A 160 17.80 -19.72 10.02
CA HIS A 160 18.08 -19.83 11.45
C HIS A 160 17.28 -20.94 12.14
N PHE A 161 16.14 -21.37 11.56
CA PHE A 161 15.31 -22.46 12.10
C PHE A 161 15.85 -23.86 11.73
N LEU A 162 16.58 -23.99 10.65
CA LEU A 162 17.11 -25.30 10.18
C LEU A 162 18.06 -25.99 11.17
N HIS A 163 18.49 -25.29 12.21
CA HIS A 163 19.42 -25.81 13.22
C HIS A 163 18.77 -26.04 14.59
N ILE A 164 17.47 -25.78 14.72
CA ILE A 164 16.72 -26.18 15.91
C ILE A 164 16.47 -27.68 15.77
N ALA A 165 17.21 -28.51 16.52
CA ALA A 165 16.98 -29.94 16.54
C ALA A 165 15.51 -30.21 16.88
N PRO A 166 14.80 -31.07 16.14
CA PRO A 166 13.45 -31.47 16.52
C PRO A 166 13.50 -32.03 17.94
N ALA A 167 12.56 -31.59 18.79
CA ALA A 167 12.42 -32.17 20.11
C ALA A 167 12.41 -33.70 19.97
N PRO A 168 13.22 -34.45 20.75
CA PRO A 168 13.27 -35.88 20.63
C PRO A 168 11.86 -36.43 20.79
N THR A 169 11.31 -36.99 19.71
CA THR A 169 10.06 -37.74 19.70
C THR A 169 10.32 -39.07 20.40
N GLY A 170 10.70 -39.01 21.64
CA GLY A 170 10.90 -40.16 22.48
C GLY A 170 9.94 -40.07 23.65
N ASN A 171 8.96 -40.96 23.67
CA ASN A 171 8.26 -41.36 24.88
C ASN A 171 9.27 -41.78 25.95
N VAL A 172 9.79 -40.81 26.72
CA VAL A 172 10.43 -41.10 27.98
C VAL A 172 9.63 -40.38 29.05
N ALA A 173 8.56 -41.04 29.46
CA ALA A 173 8.05 -40.81 30.79
C ALA A 173 9.17 -41.20 31.76
N GLN A 174 9.95 -40.19 32.21
CA GLN A 174 10.77 -40.41 33.39
C GLN A 174 9.84 -40.47 34.61
N PRO A 175 9.80 -41.60 35.34
CA PRO A 175 9.05 -41.66 36.59
C PRO A 175 9.84 -40.94 37.68
N GLY A 176 9.43 -39.71 37.98
CA GLY A 176 10.07 -38.96 39.09
C GLY A 176 9.72 -37.49 39.23
N SER A 177 9.03 -36.87 38.30
CA SER A 177 8.49 -35.53 38.50
C SER A 177 7.05 -35.62 39.03
N SER A 178 6.87 -35.43 40.32
CA SER A 178 5.58 -35.22 40.98
C SER A 178 5.00 -33.82 40.64
N GLY A 179 4.89 -33.54 39.36
CA GLY A 179 4.07 -32.46 38.85
C GLY A 179 2.77 -33.08 38.36
N LEU A 180 1.65 -32.74 38.96
CA LEU A 180 0.33 -33.09 38.44
C LEU A 180 0.28 -32.77 36.96
N PRO A 181 -0.02 -33.74 36.06
CA PRO A 181 -0.18 -33.47 34.62
C PRO A 181 -1.48 -32.68 34.44
N VAL A 182 -1.40 -31.38 34.68
CA VAL A 182 -2.54 -30.49 34.49
C VAL A 182 -2.51 -30.06 33.04
N SER A 183 -3.42 -30.62 32.21
CA SER A 183 -3.65 -30.11 30.88
C SER A 183 -4.40 -28.78 30.99
N VAL A 184 -3.98 -27.79 30.19
CA VAL A 184 -4.62 -26.48 30.13
C VAL A 184 -5.27 -26.33 28.75
N GLN A 185 -6.54 -25.93 28.74
CA GLN A 185 -7.25 -25.60 27.51
C GLN A 185 -7.51 -24.09 27.50
N LEU A 186 -7.06 -23.42 26.43
CA LEU A 186 -7.23 -21.99 26.23
C LEU A 186 -8.52 -21.74 25.42
N GLY A 187 -9.33 -20.79 25.85
CA GLY A 187 -10.53 -20.35 25.15
C GLY A 187 -10.22 -19.29 24.11
N ASN A 188 -10.36 -18.03 24.49
CA ASN A 188 -10.16 -16.89 23.60
C ASN A 188 -8.99 -16.03 24.09
N VAL A 189 -8.21 -15.51 23.14
CA VAL A 189 -7.20 -14.47 23.36
C VAL A 189 -7.70 -13.18 22.74
N ASP A 190 -7.62 -12.07 23.48
CA ASP A 190 -7.83 -10.71 23.03
C ASP A 190 -6.54 -9.94 23.29
N CYS A 191 -5.88 -9.47 22.23
CA CYS A 191 -4.62 -8.75 22.30
C CYS A 191 -4.79 -7.35 21.73
N LYS A 192 -4.19 -6.37 22.41
CA LYS A 192 -4.05 -4.99 21.96
C LYS A 192 -2.58 -4.69 21.70
N ASP A 193 -2.34 -3.83 20.71
CA ASP A 193 -1.01 -3.31 20.39
C ASP A 193 0.02 -4.44 20.18
N ALA A 194 -0.23 -5.29 19.19
CA ALA A 194 0.70 -6.34 18.81
C ALA A 194 1.52 -5.97 17.57
N VAL A 195 2.75 -6.49 17.51
CA VAL A 195 3.65 -6.35 16.37
C VAL A 195 4.15 -7.72 15.95
N LEU A 196 4.02 -8.03 14.66
CA LEU A 196 4.56 -9.24 14.07
C LEU A 196 5.67 -8.89 13.09
N ILE A 197 6.89 -9.37 13.35
CA ILE A 197 8.05 -9.21 12.49
C ILE A 197 8.42 -10.55 11.88
N LEU A 198 8.38 -10.64 10.56
CA LEU A 198 8.78 -11.83 9.81
C LEU A 198 10.16 -11.61 9.21
N GLY A 199 11.16 -12.29 9.78
CA GLY A 199 12.55 -12.22 9.33
C GLY A 199 12.71 -12.71 7.89
N THR A 200 13.55 -12.03 7.12
CA THR A 200 13.87 -12.37 5.74
C THR A 200 15.30 -12.83 5.59
N SER A 201 15.54 -13.86 4.76
CA SER A 201 16.91 -14.27 4.36
C SER A 201 17.37 -13.59 3.07
N LYS A 202 16.56 -12.74 2.44
CA LYS A 202 16.93 -12.02 1.23
C LYS A 202 17.97 -10.94 1.54
N PRO A 203 19.15 -10.95 0.89
CA PRO A 203 20.17 -9.94 1.15
C PRO A 203 19.70 -8.54 0.72
N GLY A 204 20.04 -7.53 1.52
CA GLY A 204 19.66 -6.14 1.26
C GLY A 204 18.18 -5.82 1.49
N LYS A 205 17.44 -6.66 2.20
CA LYS A 205 16.04 -6.44 2.58
C LYS A 205 15.89 -6.35 4.10
N LEU A 206 14.97 -5.51 4.55
CA LEU A 206 14.49 -5.50 5.93
C LEU A 206 13.26 -6.39 6.07
N PRO A 207 13.05 -7.00 7.26
CA PRO A 207 11.85 -7.76 7.55
C PRO A 207 10.58 -6.94 7.31
N LEU A 208 9.47 -7.63 7.07
CA LEU A 208 8.16 -7.02 7.13
C LEU A 208 7.72 -6.93 8.58
N GLU A 209 7.37 -5.74 9.00
CA GLU A 209 6.76 -5.42 10.30
C GLU A 209 5.28 -5.15 10.08
N ILE A 210 4.44 -5.83 10.85
CA ILE A 210 2.98 -5.75 10.77
C ILE A 210 2.46 -5.25 12.11
N ASP A 211 1.94 -4.03 12.11
CA ASP A 211 1.31 -3.42 13.28
C ASP A 211 -0.14 -3.88 13.39
N ILE A 212 -0.48 -4.46 14.54
CA ILE A 212 -1.79 -5.04 14.83
C ILE A 212 -2.41 -4.29 16.00
N ALA A 213 -3.32 -3.37 15.72
CA ALA A 213 -3.97 -2.56 16.74
C ALA A 213 -4.83 -3.43 17.68
N ARG A 214 -5.51 -4.42 17.11
CA ARG A 214 -6.28 -5.43 17.86
C ARG A 214 -6.23 -6.79 17.19
N PHE A 215 -6.14 -7.82 18.01
CA PHE A 215 -6.11 -9.20 17.57
C PHE A 215 -6.93 -10.08 18.51
N LYS A 216 -7.80 -10.90 17.94
CA LYS A 216 -8.57 -11.92 18.68
C LYS A 216 -8.30 -13.29 18.09
N LEU A 217 -8.11 -14.26 18.96
CA LEU A 217 -7.89 -15.65 18.59
C LEU A 217 -8.84 -16.55 19.35
N SER A 218 -9.47 -17.47 18.68
CA SER A 218 -10.40 -18.45 19.26
C SER A 218 -10.17 -19.85 18.72
N GLY A 219 -10.64 -20.86 19.46
CA GLY A 219 -10.40 -22.26 19.11
C GLY A 219 -8.94 -22.68 19.23
N ILE A 220 -8.22 -22.13 20.22
CA ILE A 220 -6.77 -22.28 20.37
C ILE A 220 -6.40 -23.76 20.56
N SER A 221 -5.61 -24.27 19.63
CA SER A 221 -5.13 -25.65 19.62
C SER A 221 -3.78 -25.71 18.89
N PRO A 222 -2.79 -26.43 19.41
CA PRO A 222 -1.50 -26.59 18.76
C PRO A 222 -1.58 -27.38 17.44
N ASN A 223 -2.59 -28.25 17.31
CA ASN A 223 -2.70 -29.21 16.20
C ASN A 223 -3.81 -28.87 15.19
N ASN A 224 -4.63 -27.87 15.46
CA ASN A 224 -5.75 -27.49 14.61
C ASN A 224 -5.65 -26.02 14.20
N ALA A 225 -6.32 -25.68 13.12
CA ALA A 225 -6.48 -24.29 12.72
C ALA A 225 -7.35 -23.55 13.76
N MET A 226 -7.01 -22.30 14.00
CA MET A 226 -7.63 -21.37 14.94
C MET A 226 -8.33 -20.25 14.16
N HIS A 227 -9.42 -19.73 14.69
CA HIS A 227 -10.08 -18.57 14.10
C HIS A 227 -9.47 -17.28 14.65
N PHE A 228 -9.23 -16.31 13.76
CA PHE A 228 -8.75 -15.00 14.16
C PHE A 228 -9.58 -13.87 13.57
N GLU A 229 -9.58 -12.74 14.26
CA GLU A 229 -10.00 -11.42 13.80
C GLU A 229 -8.90 -10.44 14.17
N ALA A 230 -8.50 -9.59 13.21
CA ALA A 230 -7.47 -8.59 13.44
C ALA A 230 -7.81 -7.25 12.79
N GLU A 231 -7.35 -6.19 13.43
CA GLU A 231 -7.35 -4.82 12.93
C GLU A 231 -5.90 -4.38 12.82
N LEU A 232 -5.45 -4.16 11.57
CA LEU A 232 -4.09 -3.80 11.23
C LEU A 232 -4.03 -2.33 10.87
N THR A 233 -2.96 -1.65 11.27
CA THR A 233 -2.65 -0.31 10.81
C THR A 233 -1.70 -0.40 9.63
N ASN A 234 -2.12 0.07 8.46
CA ASN A 234 -1.24 0.18 7.31
C ASN A 234 -0.54 1.53 7.34
N PRO A 235 0.81 1.57 7.37
CA PRO A 235 1.52 2.84 7.50
C PRO A 235 1.57 3.63 6.19
N ARG A 236 1.40 2.98 5.03
CA ARG A 236 1.50 3.64 3.72
C ARG A 236 0.90 2.81 2.57
N PRO A 237 -0.20 3.24 1.94
CA PRO A 237 -1.01 4.41 2.31
C PRO A 237 -1.63 4.24 3.69
N VAL A 238 -1.75 5.32 4.45
CA VAL A 238 -2.36 5.28 5.79
C VAL A 238 -3.81 4.80 5.66
N GLY A 239 -4.17 3.83 6.50
CA GLY A 239 -5.52 3.28 6.53
C GLY A 239 -5.61 2.06 7.44
N THR A 240 -6.84 1.58 7.65
CA THR A 240 -7.14 0.46 8.54
C THR A 240 -7.53 -0.77 7.75
N ILE A 241 -6.89 -1.90 8.03
CA ILE A 241 -7.22 -3.19 7.45
C ILE A 241 -7.92 -4.04 8.50
N HIS A 242 -9.17 -4.39 8.24
CA HIS A 242 -9.91 -5.38 9.02
C HIS A 242 -9.81 -6.74 8.35
N THR A 243 -9.41 -7.75 9.09
CA THR A 243 -9.28 -9.11 8.56
C THR A 243 -9.80 -10.15 9.53
N LYS A 244 -10.33 -11.23 8.98
CA LYS A 244 -10.79 -12.40 9.74
C LYS A 244 -10.53 -13.66 8.93
N GLY A 245 -10.25 -14.75 9.64
CA GLY A 245 -9.95 -15.99 8.94
C GLY A 245 -9.56 -17.13 9.86
N ILE A 246 -8.77 -18.03 9.32
CA ILE A 246 -8.20 -19.19 10.01
C ILE A 246 -6.67 -19.14 9.92
N PHE A 247 -6.02 -19.52 11.01
CA PHE A 247 -4.58 -19.57 11.14
C PHE A 247 -4.13 -20.89 11.74
N GLY A 248 -3.09 -21.49 11.18
CA GLY A 248 -2.50 -22.72 11.66
C GLY A 248 -3.02 -24.00 10.98
N PRO A 249 -2.57 -25.17 11.43
CA PRO A 249 -1.79 -25.39 12.67
C PRO A 249 -0.42 -24.72 12.63
N TRP A 250 0.03 -24.26 13.81
CA TRP A 250 1.34 -23.62 13.96
C TRP A 250 2.48 -24.59 13.59
N GLN A 251 3.37 -24.17 12.69
CA GLN A 251 4.53 -24.94 12.27
C GLN A 251 5.74 -24.61 13.14
N VAL A 252 6.02 -25.42 14.16
CA VAL A 252 7.07 -25.17 15.15
C VAL A 252 8.47 -25.10 14.52
N SER A 253 8.73 -25.95 13.50
CA SER A 253 10.01 -26.03 12.81
C SER A 253 10.29 -24.85 11.87
N ASP A 254 9.25 -24.25 11.30
CA ASP A 254 9.32 -23.07 10.45
C ASP A 254 8.00 -22.27 10.55
N PRO A 255 7.89 -21.37 11.52
CA PRO A 255 6.67 -20.60 11.74
C PRO A 255 6.19 -19.80 10.51
N GLY A 256 7.10 -19.43 9.61
CA GLY A 256 6.74 -18.78 8.35
C GLY A 256 5.91 -19.66 7.40
N GLU A 257 5.98 -20.98 7.55
CA GLU A 257 5.19 -21.96 6.78
C GLU A 257 3.84 -22.27 7.45
N SER A 258 3.48 -21.59 8.55
CA SER A 258 2.17 -21.76 9.17
C SER A 258 1.08 -21.28 8.21
N PRO A 259 0.07 -22.13 7.93
CA PRO A 259 -1.01 -21.78 7.01
C PRO A 259 -1.86 -20.63 7.54
N ILE A 260 -2.29 -19.77 6.63
CA ILE A 260 -3.22 -18.68 6.92
C ILE A 260 -4.18 -18.50 5.73
N ALA A 261 -5.44 -18.26 6.02
CA ALA A 261 -6.43 -17.90 5.03
C ALA A 261 -7.49 -16.98 5.65
N GLY A 262 -7.98 -16.02 4.90
CA GLY A 262 -8.98 -15.11 5.40
C GLY A 262 -9.48 -14.13 4.37
N ASP A 263 -10.44 -13.31 4.80
CA ASP A 263 -10.95 -12.17 4.07
C ASP A 263 -10.38 -10.89 4.68
N TYR A 264 -10.20 -9.88 3.86
CA TYR A 264 -9.80 -8.55 4.33
C TYR A 264 -10.67 -7.45 3.75
N ARG A 265 -10.73 -6.34 4.46
CA ARG A 265 -11.27 -5.06 4.03
C ARG A 265 -10.30 -3.96 4.45
N PHE A 266 -9.89 -3.15 3.49
CA PHE A 266 -9.05 -1.98 3.69
C PHE A 266 -9.86 -0.74 3.35
N ASP A 267 -10.10 0.10 4.33
CA ASP A 267 -10.94 1.27 4.22
C ASP A 267 -10.08 2.54 4.30
N ASP A 268 -10.54 3.58 3.60
CA ASP A 268 -10.06 4.97 3.69
C ASP A 268 -8.53 5.12 3.51
N ALA A 269 -7.95 4.34 2.60
CA ALA A 269 -6.53 4.41 2.30
C ALA A 269 -6.22 5.69 1.50
N ASP A 270 -5.47 6.61 2.09
CA ASP A 270 -5.10 7.89 1.46
C ASP A 270 -3.92 7.70 0.48
N LEU A 271 -4.23 7.75 -0.82
CA LEU A 271 -3.20 7.70 -1.87
C LEU A 271 -2.31 8.95 -1.93
N GLY A 272 -2.72 10.04 -1.26
CA GLY A 272 -1.90 11.26 -1.12
C GLY A 272 -0.58 11.05 -0.39
N ASP A 273 -0.43 9.94 0.36
CA ASP A 273 0.85 9.51 0.92
C ASP A 273 1.92 9.22 -0.14
N PHE A 274 1.51 9.01 -1.39
CA PHE A 274 2.42 8.82 -2.52
C PHE A 274 2.54 10.12 -3.32
N ASN A 275 3.77 10.66 -3.40
CA ASN A 275 4.02 11.87 -4.19
C ASN A 275 3.61 11.67 -5.65
N GLY A 276 2.63 12.42 -6.12
CA GLY A 276 2.22 12.45 -7.52
C GLY A 276 0.87 11.83 -7.82
N ILE A 277 0.24 11.13 -6.87
CA ILE A 277 -1.13 10.62 -6.99
C ILE A 277 -1.96 11.05 -5.78
N ALA A 278 -3.27 11.04 -5.93
CA ALA A 278 -4.23 11.30 -4.86
C ALA A 278 -5.50 10.48 -5.09
N GLY A 279 -6.29 10.34 -4.03
CA GLY A 279 -7.56 9.64 -4.01
C GLY A 279 -7.72 8.80 -2.77
N THR A 280 -8.95 8.42 -2.46
CA THR A 280 -9.31 7.57 -1.33
C THR A 280 -9.61 6.16 -1.83
N LEU A 281 -8.72 5.22 -1.53
CA LEU A 281 -8.81 3.84 -1.98
C LEU A 281 -9.51 2.98 -0.93
N SER A 282 -10.49 2.21 -1.36
CA SER A 282 -11.05 1.08 -0.60
C SER A 282 -10.71 -0.23 -1.30
N SER A 283 -10.40 -1.27 -0.53
CA SER A 283 -10.10 -2.59 -1.07
C SER A 283 -10.77 -3.70 -0.27
N THR A 284 -11.21 -4.73 -0.96
CA THR A 284 -11.71 -5.97 -0.36
C THR A 284 -11.16 -7.16 -1.10
N GLY A 285 -10.99 -8.28 -0.39
CA GLY A 285 -10.51 -9.49 -1.02
C GLY A 285 -10.34 -10.63 -0.04
N ASN A 286 -9.71 -11.68 -0.51
CA ASN A 286 -9.34 -12.85 0.28
C ASN A 286 -7.87 -13.20 0.05
N TYR A 287 -7.32 -13.96 0.98
CA TYR A 287 -5.96 -14.47 0.87
C TYR A 287 -5.87 -15.89 1.39
N VAL A 288 -4.95 -16.65 0.82
CA VAL A 288 -4.64 -18.03 1.20
C VAL A 288 -3.16 -18.32 0.96
N GLY A 289 -2.56 -19.05 1.89
CA GLY A 289 -1.15 -19.44 1.77
C GLY A 289 -0.52 -19.72 3.10
N THR A 290 0.70 -19.25 3.27
CA THR A 290 1.45 -19.30 4.53
C THR A 290 1.85 -17.88 4.94
N LEU A 291 2.31 -17.67 6.17
CA LEU A 291 2.82 -16.36 6.58
C LEU A 291 3.95 -15.85 5.68
N ARG A 292 4.69 -16.76 5.02
CA ARG A 292 5.79 -16.43 4.11
C ARG A 292 5.33 -16.11 2.71
N ASP A 293 4.31 -16.80 2.21
CA ASP A 293 3.87 -16.75 0.81
C ASP A 293 2.34 -16.73 0.75
N LEU A 294 1.79 -15.57 0.39
CA LEU A 294 0.36 -15.30 0.39
C LEU A 294 -0.12 -15.07 -1.04
N ASN A 295 -1.10 -15.87 -1.47
CA ASN A 295 -1.89 -15.59 -2.67
C ASN A 295 -3.08 -14.71 -2.27
N VAL A 296 -3.21 -13.56 -2.88
CA VAL A 296 -4.23 -12.54 -2.57
C VAL A 296 -5.05 -12.27 -3.82
N ASP A 297 -6.36 -12.45 -3.74
CA ASP A 297 -7.32 -12.03 -4.75
C ASP A 297 -8.14 -10.88 -4.19
N GLY A 298 -8.15 -9.74 -4.89
CA GLY A 298 -8.79 -8.55 -4.38
C GLY A 298 -9.34 -7.63 -5.45
N GLN A 299 -10.10 -6.67 -4.98
CA GLN A 299 -10.60 -5.55 -5.78
C GLN A 299 -10.40 -4.24 -5.05
N THR A 300 -10.17 -3.16 -5.82
CA THR A 300 -10.08 -1.80 -5.28
C THR A 300 -11.10 -0.90 -5.96
N ASP A 301 -11.52 0.11 -5.23
CA ASP A 301 -12.36 1.22 -5.71
C ASP A 301 -11.73 2.54 -5.25
N THR A 302 -11.48 3.45 -6.20
CA THR A 302 -10.90 4.77 -5.96
C THR A 302 -11.65 5.78 -6.83
N PRO A 303 -12.81 6.28 -6.39
CA PRO A 303 -13.69 7.13 -7.21
C PRO A 303 -13.10 8.50 -7.53
N ASP A 304 -12.14 8.96 -6.75
CA ASP A 304 -11.49 10.27 -6.80
C ASP A 304 -10.01 10.20 -7.19
N PHE A 305 -9.61 9.14 -7.92
CA PHE A 305 -8.21 8.97 -8.35
C PHE A 305 -7.76 10.13 -9.23
N SER A 306 -6.60 10.71 -8.94
CA SER A 306 -6.04 11.81 -9.69
C SER A 306 -4.51 11.83 -9.65
N LEU A 307 -3.90 12.53 -10.61
CA LEU A 307 -2.49 12.89 -10.59
C LEU A 307 -2.36 14.30 -9.99
N THR A 308 -1.65 14.46 -8.88
CA THR A 308 -1.61 15.72 -8.11
C THR A 308 -1.15 16.95 -8.89
N HIS A 309 -0.36 16.75 -9.96
CA HIS A 309 0.13 17.82 -10.83
C HIS A 309 -0.76 18.10 -12.04
N PHE A 310 -1.73 17.24 -12.33
CA PHE A 310 -2.57 17.31 -13.53
C PHE A 310 -4.07 17.45 -13.26
N GLY A 311 -4.54 17.21 -12.06
CA GLY A 311 -5.72 17.80 -11.47
C GLY A 311 -7.11 17.23 -11.74
N ASN A 312 -7.36 16.45 -12.78
CA ASN A 312 -8.68 15.87 -12.99
C ASN A 312 -8.84 14.55 -12.24
N GLN A 313 -9.96 14.39 -11.54
CA GLN A 313 -10.32 13.16 -10.83
C GLN A 313 -11.05 12.21 -11.77
N MET A 314 -10.75 10.91 -11.62
CA MET A 314 -11.38 9.84 -12.38
C MET A 314 -11.66 8.63 -11.50
N ASP A 315 -12.70 7.87 -11.84
CA ASP A 315 -13.01 6.60 -11.21
C ASP A 315 -12.01 5.53 -11.67
N LEU A 316 -11.30 4.94 -10.71
CA LEU A 316 -10.36 3.84 -10.94
C LEU A 316 -10.79 2.62 -10.13
N LYS A 317 -11.16 1.54 -10.82
CA LYS A 317 -11.49 0.25 -10.23
C LYS A 317 -10.49 -0.79 -10.66
N THR A 318 -10.07 -1.67 -9.74
CA THR A 318 -9.20 -2.79 -10.10
C THR A 318 -9.70 -4.12 -9.55
N GLN A 319 -9.37 -5.18 -10.26
CA GLN A 319 -9.40 -6.56 -9.77
C GLN A 319 -8.00 -7.12 -9.95
N PHE A 320 -7.45 -7.75 -8.93
CA PHE A 320 -6.08 -8.21 -9.00
C PHE A 320 -5.88 -9.58 -8.35
N HIS A 321 -4.91 -10.30 -8.89
CA HIS A 321 -4.28 -11.43 -8.25
C HIS A 321 -2.84 -11.04 -7.91
N ALA A 322 -2.43 -11.25 -6.66
CA ALA A 322 -1.12 -10.91 -6.17
C ALA A 322 -0.51 -12.05 -5.37
N ILE A 323 0.80 -12.22 -5.48
CA ILE A 323 1.58 -13.10 -4.62
C ILE A 323 2.49 -12.23 -3.78
N VAL A 324 2.28 -12.26 -2.47
CA VAL A 324 2.98 -11.41 -1.49
C VAL A 324 3.96 -12.25 -0.70
N ASP A 325 5.25 -11.86 -0.72
CA ASP A 325 6.24 -12.42 0.20
C ASP A 325 6.07 -11.78 1.57
N GLY A 326 5.47 -12.51 2.50
CA GLY A 326 5.19 -12.03 3.85
C GLY A 326 6.45 -11.72 4.68
N THR A 327 7.65 -12.14 4.24
CA THR A 327 8.89 -11.87 4.97
C THR A 327 9.49 -10.50 4.70
N ASN A 328 9.15 -9.88 3.58
CA ASN A 328 9.72 -8.60 3.16
C ASN A 328 8.74 -7.68 2.43
N GLY A 329 7.53 -8.14 2.10
CA GLY A 329 6.49 -7.35 1.44
C GLY A 329 6.66 -7.18 -0.07
N ASP A 330 7.59 -7.89 -0.71
CA ASP A 330 7.68 -7.90 -2.18
C ASP A 330 6.42 -8.54 -2.74
N THR A 331 5.84 -7.92 -3.75
CA THR A 331 4.55 -8.32 -4.33
C THR A 331 4.69 -8.53 -5.83
N ARG A 332 4.23 -9.68 -6.33
CA ARG A 332 4.06 -9.95 -7.75
C ARG A 332 2.58 -9.84 -8.11
N LEU A 333 2.29 -9.14 -9.18
CA LEU A 333 0.95 -8.88 -9.70
C LEU A 333 0.75 -9.66 -11.01
N ASP A 334 -0.30 -10.54 -11.09
CA ASP A 334 -0.52 -11.36 -12.28
C ASP A 334 -1.93 -11.97 -12.36
N PRO A 335 -2.90 -11.37 -13.01
CA PRO A 335 -2.93 -10.01 -13.55
C PRO A 335 -3.54 -8.98 -12.58
N VAL A 336 -3.42 -7.71 -12.94
CA VAL A 336 -4.29 -6.61 -12.48
C VAL A 336 -5.15 -6.19 -13.64
N ASN A 337 -6.47 -6.28 -13.51
CA ASN A 337 -7.45 -5.76 -14.46
C ASN A 337 -8.03 -4.48 -13.87
N ALA A 338 -7.77 -3.36 -14.52
CA ALA A 338 -8.22 -2.04 -14.09
C ALA A 338 -9.23 -1.45 -15.08
N VAL A 339 -10.12 -0.63 -14.58
CA VAL A 339 -11.03 0.22 -15.36
C VAL A 339 -10.79 1.65 -14.92
N LEU A 340 -10.28 2.46 -15.84
CA LEU A 340 -10.06 3.90 -15.68
C LEU A 340 -11.07 4.62 -16.56
N GLY A 341 -12.07 5.27 -15.96
CA GLY A 341 -13.18 5.81 -16.74
C GLY A 341 -13.89 4.71 -17.52
N HIS A 342 -13.74 4.71 -18.85
CA HIS A 342 -14.30 3.70 -19.77
C HIS A 342 -13.25 2.71 -20.29
N THR A 343 -11.97 2.93 -19.96
CA THR A 343 -10.84 2.17 -20.51
C THR A 343 -10.48 0.98 -19.64
N HIS A 344 -10.44 -0.21 -20.25
CA HIS A 344 -9.96 -1.44 -19.63
C HIS A 344 -8.45 -1.58 -19.82
N ILE A 345 -7.75 -1.77 -18.70
CA ILE A 345 -6.29 -1.88 -18.65
C ILE A 345 -5.93 -3.22 -18.00
N THR A 346 -5.03 -3.97 -18.62
CA THR A 346 -4.43 -5.15 -17.98
C THR A 346 -2.97 -4.87 -17.67
N ALA A 347 -2.57 -5.10 -16.43
CA ALA A 347 -1.19 -4.93 -16.00
C ALA A 347 -0.66 -6.23 -15.36
N ARG A 348 0.66 -6.48 -15.52
CA ARG A 348 1.39 -7.57 -14.87
C ARG A 348 2.77 -7.08 -14.48
N GLY A 349 3.30 -7.56 -13.37
CA GLY A 349 4.63 -7.16 -12.95
C GLY A 349 4.87 -7.34 -11.46
N GLN A 350 5.62 -6.39 -10.88
CA GLN A 350 6.02 -6.49 -9.48
C GLN A 350 6.13 -5.12 -8.82
N VAL A 351 5.95 -5.14 -7.52
CA VAL A 351 6.19 -4.03 -6.59
C VAL A 351 7.16 -4.53 -5.54
N VAL A 352 8.38 -4.05 -5.55
CA VAL A 352 9.49 -4.54 -4.74
C VAL A 352 9.94 -3.45 -3.77
N ARG A 353 9.96 -3.75 -2.46
CA ARG A 353 10.48 -2.80 -1.47
C ARG A 353 11.98 -2.58 -1.68
N ALA A 354 12.39 -1.34 -1.72
CA ALA A 354 13.78 -0.94 -1.94
C ALA A 354 14.40 -0.35 -0.68
N PHE A 355 15.68 -0.65 -0.46
CA PHE A 355 16.44 -0.24 0.72
C PHE A 355 17.78 0.32 0.30
N ALA A 356 18.25 1.35 0.99
CA ALA A 356 19.59 1.92 0.84
C ALA A 356 20.37 1.81 2.14
N LYS A 357 21.69 1.76 2.04
CA LYS A 357 22.58 1.87 3.18
C LYS A 357 22.86 3.35 3.47
N GLU A 358 22.74 3.74 4.73
CA GLU A 358 23.18 5.03 5.23
C GLU A 358 24.58 4.90 5.85
N ASP A 359 25.28 6.00 6.14
CA ASP A 359 26.58 6.00 6.76
C ASP A 359 26.58 5.16 8.06
N GLY A 360 27.15 3.94 8.02
CA GLY A 360 27.21 3.05 9.17
C GLY A 360 26.56 1.67 9.01
N ASP A 361 26.30 1.19 7.80
CA ASP A 361 25.82 -0.17 7.49
C ASP A 361 24.34 -0.46 7.80
N SER A 362 23.58 0.52 8.34
CA SER A 362 22.15 0.39 8.58
C SER A 362 21.33 0.52 7.28
N LEU A 363 20.42 -0.42 7.05
CA LEU A 363 19.45 -0.34 5.94
C LEU A 363 18.26 0.52 6.34
N HIS A 364 17.80 1.38 5.43
CA HIS A 364 16.53 2.10 5.57
C HIS A 364 15.71 2.00 4.28
N SER A 365 14.39 2.09 4.39
CA SER A 365 13.49 2.02 3.23
C SER A 365 13.59 3.29 2.40
N VAL A 366 13.80 3.13 1.10
CA VAL A 366 13.81 4.25 0.11
C VAL A 366 12.58 4.22 -0.80
N GLY A 367 11.59 3.40 -0.49
CA GLY A 367 10.35 3.27 -1.23
C GLY A 367 10.20 1.93 -1.95
N HIS A 368 9.55 1.96 -3.11
CA HIS A 368 9.29 0.77 -3.91
C HIS A 368 9.84 0.93 -5.33
N ASP A 369 10.39 -0.14 -5.90
CA ASP A 369 10.66 -0.28 -7.33
C ASP A 369 9.45 -0.97 -7.96
N ILE A 370 8.75 -0.26 -8.83
CA ILE A 370 7.54 -0.74 -9.52
C ILE A 370 7.91 -1.01 -10.96
N ASP A 371 7.67 -2.22 -11.45
CA ASP A 371 7.91 -2.63 -12.83
C ASP A 371 6.69 -3.38 -13.35
N LEU A 372 5.98 -2.78 -14.29
CA LEU A 372 4.73 -3.29 -14.85
C LEU A 372 4.78 -3.34 -16.37
N LYS A 373 4.17 -4.36 -16.94
CA LYS A 373 3.77 -4.43 -18.35
C LYS A 373 2.29 -4.10 -18.43
N ILE A 374 1.95 -3.12 -19.25
CA ILE A 374 0.60 -2.59 -19.39
C ILE A 374 0.10 -2.88 -20.80
N GLU A 375 -1.12 -3.35 -20.92
CA GLU A 375 -1.81 -3.59 -22.17
C GLU A 375 -3.21 -2.99 -22.09
N VAL A 376 -3.57 -2.23 -23.15
CA VAL A 376 -4.90 -1.68 -23.35
C VAL A 376 -5.37 -2.12 -24.74
N ASN A 377 -6.53 -2.72 -24.81
CA ASN A 377 -7.18 -3.12 -26.05
C ASN A 377 -8.52 -2.40 -26.16
N GLN A 378 -8.71 -1.62 -27.21
CA GLN A 378 -9.93 -0.85 -27.46
C GLN A 378 -10.32 0.08 -26.29
N GLY A 379 -9.33 0.77 -25.71
CA GLY A 379 -9.54 1.81 -24.71
C GLY A 379 -9.91 3.15 -25.36
N ARG A 380 -10.12 4.17 -24.53
CA ARG A 380 -10.42 5.54 -24.94
C ARG A 380 -9.24 6.44 -24.58
N ILE A 381 -8.64 7.09 -25.58
CA ILE A 381 -7.47 7.97 -25.35
C ILE A 381 -7.85 9.16 -24.46
N GLU A 382 -9.07 9.64 -24.55
CA GLU A 382 -9.57 10.75 -23.73
C GLU A 382 -9.53 10.46 -22.24
N ASP A 383 -9.66 9.21 -21.78
CA ASP A 383 -9.54 8.85 -20.35
C ASP A 383 -8.12 9.14 -19.84
N PHE A 384 -7.09 8.77 -20.61
CA PHE A 384 -5.70 9.07 -20.25
C PHE A 384 -5.38 10.56 -20.32
N LEU A 385 -5.88 11.25 -21.35
CA LEU A 385 -5.66 12.68 -21.53
C LEU A 385 -6.38 13.51 -20.46
N HIS A 386 -7.56 13.08 -20.05
CA HIS A 386 -8.31 13.73 -18.97
C HIS A 386 -7.54 13.62 -17.63
N LEU A 387 -6.99 12.45 -17.32
CA LEU A 387 -6.17 12.25 -16.13
C LEU A 387 -4.86 13.05 -16.18
N ALA A 388 -4.26 13.23 -17.36
CA ALA A 388 -2.96 13.89 -17.56
C ALA A 388 -3.05 15.39 -17.90
N SER A 389 -4.22 16.02 -17.79
CA SER A 389 -4.44 17.43 -18.15
C SER A 389 -5.28 18.15 -17.11
N HIS A 390 -5.05 19.46 -16.93
CA HIS A 390 -5.97 20.34 -16.18
C HIS A 390 -7.20 20.78 -16.99
N ASP A 391 -7.21 20.53 -18.29
CA ASP A 391 -8.30 20.96 -19.15
C ASP A 391 -9.49 20.02 -19.00
N ALA A 392 -10.68 20.60 -18.92
CA ALA A 392 -11.93 19.84 -18.85
C ALA A 392 -12.22 19.07 -20.14
N THR A 393 -11.69 19.54 -21.27
CA THR A 393 -11.85 18.93 -22.59
C THR A 393 -10.52 18.27 -22.99
N PRO A 394 -10.48 16.96 -23.29
CA PRO A 394 -9.28 16.29 -23.74
C PRO A 394 -8.81 16.84 -25.08
N LEU A 395 -7.51 16.78 -25.37
CA LEU A 395 -6.90 17.27 -26.61
C LEU A 395 -7.50 16.60 -27.86
N LEU A 396 -7.72 15.28 -27.75
CA LEU A 396 -8.29 14.44 -28.79
C LEU A 396 -9.09 13.30 -28.18
N THR A 397 -9.97 12.71 -28.98
CA THR A 397 -10.76 11.51 -28.65
C THR A 397 -10.44 10.42 -29.67
N GLY A 398 -10.72 9.16 -29.32
CA GLY A 398 -10.51 8.03 -30.23
C GLY A 398 -10.22 6.72 -29.49
N ASP A 399 -10.21 5.64 -30.26
CA ASP A 399 -9.94 4.30 -29.72
C ASP A 399 -8.43 4.07 -29.64
N ILE A 400 -7.95 3.62 -28.47
CA ILE A 400 -6.53 3.34 -28.25
C ILE A 400 -6.25 1.86 -28.00
N ASN A 401 -5.21 1.35 -28.69
CA ASN A 401 -4.54 0.11 -28.35
C ASN A 401 -3.11 0.47 -27.90
N LEU A 402 -2.72 -0.01 -26.72
CA LEU A 402 -1.45 0.33 -26.08
C LEU A 402 -0.75 -0.92 -25.55
N LYS A 403 0.55 -1.05 -25.79
CA LYS A 403 1.44 -2.00 -25.12
C LYS A 403 2.66 -1.27 -24.60
N SER A 404 2.89 -1.38 -23.30
CA SER A 404 3.93 -0.59 -22.65
C SER A 404 4.60 -1.33 -21.51
N SER A 405 5.86 -1.04 -21.27
CA SER A 405 6.56 -1.26 -20.01
C SER A 405 6.56 0.04 -19.20
N PHE A 406 6.23 -0.06 -17.94
CA PHE A 406 6.12 1.07 -17.02
C PHE A 406 6.99 0.80 -15.80
N ARG A 407 7.85 1.74 -15.45
CA ARG A 407 8.72 1.62 -14.28
C ARG A 407 8.72 2.89 -13.45
N ILE A 408 8.64 2.71 -12.14
CA ILE A 408 8.85 3.78 -11.14
C ILE A 408 9.97 3.30 -10.22
N PRO A 409 11.19 3.81 -10.34
CA PRO A 409 12.27 3.49 -9.40
C PRO A 409 11.97 4.10 -8.02
N PRO A 410 12.58 3.57 -6.95
CA PRO A 410 12.45 4.15 -5.61
C PRO A 410 13.02 5.56 -5.59
N GLY A 411 12.48 6.44 -4.73
CA GLY A 411 12.93 7.84 -4.61
C GLY A 411 11.91 8.69 -3.87
N LYS A 412 12.32 9.93 -3.56
CA LYS A 412 11.49 10.93 -2.88
C LYS A 412 10.89 11.95 -3.85
N GLU A 413 11.42 12.03 -5.07
CA GLU A 413 10.97 12.92 -6.12
C GLU A 413 9.54 12.53 -6.56
N PRO A 414 8.75 13.47 -7.09
CA PRO A 414 7.42 13.21 -7.63
C PRO A 414 7.43 12.07 -8.67
N VAL A 415 6.36 11.26 -8.70
CA VAL A 415 6.27 10.09 -9.60
C VAL A 415 6.50 10.46 -11.05
N HIS A 416 5.94 11.60 -11.52
CA HIS A 416 6.06 12.02 -12.93
C HIS A 416 7.49 12.38 -13.37
N GLU A 417 8.38 12.72 -12.42
CA GLU A 417 9.79 13.02 -12.73
C GLU A 417 10.66 11.76 -12.84
N ARG A 418 10.36 10.73 -12.04
CA ARG A 418 11.15 9.49 -11.99
C ARG A 418 10.55 8.32 -12.74
N MET A 419 9.27 8.38 -13.11
CA MET A 419 8.64 7.34 -13.91
C MET A 419 9.24 7.28 -15.32
N SER A 420 9.35 6.08 -15.84
CA SER A 420 9.66 5.82 -17.25
C SER A 420 8.62 4.89 -17.86
N MET A 421 8.27 5.16 -19.10
CA MET A 421 7.32 4.36 -19.85
C MET A 421 7.80 4.22 -21.29
N LYS A 422 7.82 3.01 -21.82
CA LYS A 422 8.19 2.73 -23.21
C LYS A 422 7.22 1.76 -23.80
N GLY A 423 6.84 2.01 -25.05
CA GLY A 423 5.88 1.14 -25.70
C GLY A 423 5.51 1.58 -27.08
N LEU A 424 4.41 1.06 -27.56
CA LEU A 424 3.78 1.41 -28.80
C LEU A 424 2.30 1.67 -28.58
N PHE A 425 1.74 2.60 -29.34
CA PHE A 425 0.31 2.82 -29.38
C PHE A 425 -0.20 2.88 -30.82
N PHE A 426 -1.46 2.54 -30.96
CA PHE A 426 -2.26 2.74 -32.17
C PHE A 426 -3.56 3.40 -31.76
N LEU A 427 -3.88 4.54 -32.39
CA LEU A 427 -5.14 5.27 -32.23
C LEU A 427 -5.95 5.14 -33.51
N ASP A 428 -7.22 4.85 -33.38
CA ASP A 428 -8.19 4.80 -34.45
C ASP A 428 -9.35 5.75 -34.16
N HIS A 429 -10.10 6.15 -35.21
CA HIS A 429 -11.22 7.10 -35.12
C HIS A 429 -10.84 8.37 -34.32
N THR A 430 -9.64 8.90 -34.59
CA THR A 430 -9.10 10.03 -33.84
C THR A 430 -9.68 11.35 -34.33
N GLU A 431 -10.25 12.14 -33.41
CA GLU A 431 -10.74 13.49 -33.62
C GLU A 431 -10.10 14.47 -32.64
N PHE A 432 -9.69 15.64 -33.13
CA PHE A 432 -9.12 16.69 -32.30
C PHE A 432 -10.21 17.62 -31.77
N SER A 433 -10.23 17.87 -30.47
CA SER A 433 -11.22 18.74 -29.81
C SER A 433 -11.09 20.22 -30.19
N SER A 434 -9.91 20.64 -30.65
CA SER A 434 -9.71 21.99 -31.18
C SER A 434 -10.27 22.07 -32.61
N THR A 435 -11.36 22.82 -32.80
CA THR A 435 -11.93 23.05 -34.13
C THR A 435 -10.89 23.59 -35.10
N LYS A 436 -10.00 24.48 -34.65
CA LYS A 436 -8.91 25.03 -35.45
C LYS A 436 -7.93 23.96 -35.96
N VAL A 437 -7.63 22.96 -35.13
CA VAL A 437 -6.77 21.83 -35.53
C VAL A 437 -7.53 20.89 -36.42
N GLN A 438 -8.75 20.54 -36.08
CA GLN A 438 -9.61 19.66 -36.85
C GLN A 438 -9.86 20.23 -38.28
N ASP A 439 -10.19 21.53 -38.39
CA ASP A 439 -10.34 22.23 -39.68
C ASP A 439 -9.06 22.13 -40.56
N ARG A 440 -7.89 22.18 -39.94
CA ARG A 440 -6.61 22.04 -40.66
C ARG A 440 -6.38 20.62 -41.15
N ILE A 441 -6.79 19.63 -40.38
CA ILE A 441 -6.70 18.21 -40.75
C ILE A 441 -7.67 17.93 -41.91
N GLU A 442 -8.88 18.47 -41.86
CA GLU A 442 -9.87 18.38 -42.93
C GLU A 442 -9.37 19.08 -44.22
N GLU A 443 -8.86 20.31 -44.09
CA GLU A 443 -8.24 21.03 -45.21
C GLU A 443 -7.11 20.21 -45.83
N LEU A 444 -6.26 19.59 -45.01
CA LEU A 444 -5.16 18.73 -45.44
C LEU A 444 -5.69 17.50 -46.22
N SER A 445 -6.71 16.83 -45.66
CA SER A 445 -7.35 15.68 -46.31
C SER A 445 -7.94 16.03 -47.67
N PHE A 446 -8.75 17.08 -47.78
CA PHE A 446 -9.35 17.49 -49.07
C PHE A 446 -8.29 17.93 -50.07
N ARG A 447 -7.29 18.68 -49.65
CA ARG A 447 -6.17 19.06 -50.51
C ARG A 447 -5.36 17.85 -50.96
N GLY A 448 -5.11 16.92 -50.06
CA GLY A 448 -4.40 15.68 -50.35
C GLY A 448 -5.12 14.81 -51.37
N GLN A 449 -6.46 14.86 -51.42
CA GLN A 449 -7.30 14.23 -52.42
C GLN A 449 -7.38 15.04 -53.74
N GLY A 450 -6.86 16.27 -53.77
CA GLY A 450 -6.96 17.17 -54.92
C GLY A 450 -8.31 17.87 -55.06
N LYS A 451 -9.06 18.02 -53.99
CA LYS A 451 -10.40 18.63 -53.89
C LYS A 451 -10.44 19.87 -52.97
N PRO A 452 -9.61 20.90 -53.20
CA PRO A 452 -9.45 22.01 -52.23
C PRO A 452 -10.70 22.87 -52.03
N HIS A 453 -11.70 22.77 -52.88
CA HIS A 453 -12.94 23.54 -52.76
C HIS A 453 -13.96 22.88 -51.82
N ASP A 454 -13.90 21.57 -51.64
CA ASP A 454 -14.80 20.82 -50.80
C ASP A 454 -14.53 21.10 -49.31
N ALA A 455 -13.29 21.53 -48.94
CA ALA A 455 -12.90 21.93 -47.61
C ALA A 455 -13.67 23.13 -46.99
N LYS A 456 -14.47 23.84 -47.81
CA LYS A 456 -15.21 25.05 -47.39
C LYS A 456 -16.72 24.82 -47.28
N SER A 457 -17.22 23.61 -47.49
CA SER A 457 -18.64 23.29 -47.40
C SER A 457 -19.06 23.06 -45.97
N PRO A 458 -20.20 23.62 -45.51
CA PRO A 458 -20.62 23.50 -44.08
C PRO A 458 -21.18 22.13 -43.69
N ASP A 459 -21.36 21.19 -44.64
CA ASP A 459 -21.98 19.87 -44.42
C ASP A 459 -20.94 18.73 -44.52
N HIS A 460 -19.80 18.85 -43.82
CA HIS A 460 -18.81 17.77 -43.81
C HIS A 460 -19.01 16.83 -42.62
N GLU A 461 -19.01 15.51 -42.91
CA GLU A 461 -18.73 14.51 -41.89
C GLU A 461 -17.30 14.74 -41.35
N SER A 462 -17.13 14.69 -40.05
CA SER A 462 -15.82 14.76 -39.38
C SER A 462 -14.88 13.71 -40.00
N ILE A 463 -13.70 14.15 -40.41
CA ILE A 463 -12.71 13.26 -41.02
C ILE A 463 -11.92 12.59 -39.88
N GLU A 464 -12.17 11.31 -39.71
CA GLU A 464 -11.41 10.46 -38.79
C GLU A 464 -9.98 10.25 -39.28
N SER A 465 -9.07 10.17 -38.35
CA SER A 465 -7.66 9.90 -38.60
C SER A 465 -7.16 8.72 -37.76
N THR A 466 -6.07 8.12 -38.19
CA THR A 466 -5.34 7.09 -37.44
C THR A 466 -3.97 7.59 -37.08
N MET A 467 -3.45 7.12 -35.94
CA MET A 467 -2.15 7.54 -35.45
C MET A 467 -1.44 6.35 -34.81
N GLN A 468 -0.15 6.15 -35.10
CA GLN A 468 0.65 5.13 -34.45
C GLN A 468 2.07 5.62 -34.19
N SER A 469 2.65 5.18 -33.11
CA SER A 469 4.07 5.46 -32.80
C SER A 469 4.61 4.51 -31.75
N ASP A 470 5.91 4.27 -31.78
CA ASP A 470 6.64 3.97 -30.57
C ASP A 470 6.69 5.22 -29.70
N PHE A 471 6.77 5.06 -28.42
CA PHE A 471 6.91 6.20 -27.50
C PHE A 471 7.83 5.88 -26.33
N GLU A 472 8.45 6.92 -25.80
CA GLU A 472 9.20 6.88 -24.56
C GLU A 472 8.84 8.09 -23.71
N VAL A 473 8.40 7.84 -22.47
CA VAL A 473 8.14 8.88 -21.47
C VAL A 473 9.25 8.82 -20.44
N ALA A 474 9.92 9.93 -20.23
CA ALA A 474 10.92 10.08 -19.17
C ALA A 474 11.00 11.56 -18.75
N GLN A 475 11.12 11.82 -17.45
CA GLN A 475 11.28 13.18 -16.90
C GLN A 475 10.23 14.18 -17.41
N GLY A 476 8.97 13.73 -17.53
CA GLY A 476 7.87 14.58 -18.01
C GLY A 476 7.90 14.92 -19.51
N VAL A 477 8.73 14.23 -20.29
CA VAL A 477 8.81 14.38 -21.75
C VAL A 477 8.37 13.10 -22.45
N ILE A 478 7.46 13.22 -23.38
CA ILE A 478 7.08 12.16 -24.32
C ILE A 478 7.90 12.33 -25.60
N ASN A 479 8.70 11.33 -25.95
CA ASN A 479 9.43 11.24 -27.20
C ASN A 479 8.72 10.29 -28.15
N LEU A 480 8.42 10.74 -29.37
CA LEU A 480 7.77 9.99 -30.44
C LEU A 480 8.72 9.93 -31.64
N PRO A 481 9.54 8.85 -31.76
CA PRO A 481 10.58 8.80 -32.79
C PRO A 481 10.05 8.52 -34.19
N ASN A 482 8.84 7.96 -34.33
CA ASN A 482 8.26 7.48 -35.57
C ASN A 482 6.72 7.60 -35.55
N LEU A 483 6.21 8.81 -35.38
CA LEU A 483 4.77 9.07 -35.36
C LEU A 483 4.23 9.07 -36.80
N ASP A 484 3.47 8.04 -37.16
CA ASP A 484 2.70 7.96 -38.40
C ASP A 484 1.27 8.43 -38.12
N PHE A 485 0.86 9.44 -38.86
CA PHE A 485 -0.48 10.02 -38.84
C PHE A 485 -1.10 9.95 -40.22
N THR A 486 -2.22 9.25 -40.33
CA THR A 486 -2.89 9.02 -41.62
C THR A 486 -4.29 9.60 -41.62
N VAL A 487 -4.59 10.38 -42.66
CA VAL A 487 -5.94 10.83 -43.01
C VAL A 487 -6.23 10.51 -44.47
N ARG A 488 -7.49 10.53 -44.84
CA ARG A 488 -7.87 10.29 -46.25
C ARG A 488 -7.14 11.28 -47.17
N GLY A 489 -6.27 10.79 -48.05
CA GLY A 489 -5.52 11.59 -49.03
C GLY A 489 -4.13 12.07 -48.58
N ALA A 490 -3.73 11.85 -47.32
CA ALA A 490 -2.42 12.23 -46.84
C ALA A 490 -1.89 11.26 -45.77
N ASP A 491 -0.60 10.93 -45.87
CA ASP A 491 0.18 10.19 -44.91
C ASP A 491 1.30 11.09 -44.36
N ILE A 492 1.41 11.24 -43.05
CA ILE A 492 2.33 12.16 -42.42
C ILE A 492 3.22 11.37 -41.47
N ALA A 493 4.51 11.37 -41.72
CA ALA A 493 5.52 10.78 -40.87
C ALA A 493 6.21 11.89 -40.07
N LEU A 494 6.08 11.87 -38.75
CA LEU A 494 6.66 12.85 -37.82
C LEU A 494 7.63 12.18 -36.85
N LYS A 495 8.51 12.96 -36.31
CA LYS A 495 9.30 12.64 -35.10
C LYS A 495 9.41 13.87 -34.24
N GLY A 496 9.40 13.68 -32.93
CA GLY A 496 9.50 14.85 -32.04
C GLY A 496 9.18 14.53 -30.61
N THR A 497 8.97 15.60 -29.87
CA THR A 497 8.72 15.52 -28.42
C THR A 497 7.52 16.37 -28.03
N TYR A 498 6.87 15.90 -26.95
CA TYR A 498 5.83 16.63 -26.25
C TYR A 498 6.20 16.73 -24.76
N LYS A 499 6.25 17.94 -24.21
CA LYS A 499 6.46 18.16 -22.78
C LYS A 499 5.12 18.18 -22.06
N LEU A 500 4.96 17.34 -21.05
CA LEU A 500 3.74 17.30 -20.22
C LEU A 500 3.54 18.61 -19.47
N ASP A 501 4.62 19.17 -18.92
CA ASP A 501 4.59 20.50 -18.33
C ASP A 501 4.62 21.58 -19.41
N GLY A 502 3.64 22.49 -19.39
CA GLY A 502 3.49 23.57 -20.35
C GLY A 502 3.01 23.17 -21.75
N GLY A 503 2.85 21.87 -22.03
CA GLY A 503 2.28 21.36 -23.28
C GLY A 503 3.05 21.74 -24.56
N LEU A 504 4.39 21.84 -24.47
CA LEU A 504 5.23 22.23 -25.60
C LEU A 504 5.36 21.13 -26.63
N LEU A 505 5.13 21.47 -27.91
CA LEU A 505 5.25 20.62 -29.08
C LEU A 505 6.54 20.94 -29.84
N GLY A 506 7.24 19.89 -30.29
CA GLY A 506 8.39 20.01 -31.18
C GLY A 506 8.48 18.82 -32.11
N PHE A 507 7.81 18.89 -33.27
CA PHE A 507 7.77 17.82 -34.24
C PHE A 507 8.30 18.30 -35.60
N THR A 508 9.00 17.41 -36.29
CA THR A 508 9.46 17.60 -37.67
C THR A 508 9.17 16.34 -38.48
N GLY A 509 8.92 16.49 -39.76
CA GLY A 509 8.65 15.33 -40.60
C GLY A 509 8.24 15.67 -42.02
N VAL A 510 7.54 14.74 -42.67
CA VAL A 510 7.16 14.83 -44.06
C VAL A 510 5.69 14.44 -44.24
N ALA A 511 4.93 15.28 -44.91
CA ALA A 511 3.58 14.98 -45.35
C ALA A 511 3.61 14.50 -46.81
N LYS A 512 3.11 13.29 -47.04
CA LYS A 512 2.93 12.69 -48.39
C LYS A 512 1.48 12.82 -48.80
N MET A 513 1.23 13.55 -49.87
CA MET A 513 -0.09 13.79 -50.41
C MET A 513 -0.32 12.92 -51.66
N GLN A 514 -1.55 12.41 -51.85
CA GLN A 514 -1.91 11.66 -53.04
C GLN A 514 -2.01 12.58 -54.28
N ALA A 515 -2.40 13.84 -54.07
CA ALA A 515 -2.52 14.83 -55.14
C ALA A 515 -1.20 15.53 -55.44
N THR A 516 -1.04 16.01 -56.69
CA THR A 516 0.06 16.92 -57.09
C THR A 516 -0.19 18.33 -56.57
N ILE A 517 0.86 19.13 -56.37
CA ILE A 517 0.76 20.51 -55.91
C ILE A 517 -0.23 21.34 -56.70
N SER A 518 -0.23 21.21 -58.02
CA SER A 518 -1.16 21.93 -58.91
C SER A 518 -2.63 21.61 -58.60
N LYS A 519 -2.94 20.34 -58.26
CA LYS A 519 -4.28 19.89 -57.85
C LYS A 519 -4.65 20.33 -56.44
N MET A 520 -3.69 20.35 -55.54
CA MET A 520 -3.88 20.76 -54.11
C MET A 520 -4.27 22.23 -53.98
N VAL A 521 -3.73 23.09 -54.84
CA VAL A 521 -4.03 24.53 -54.81
C VAL A 521 -5.31 24.85 -55.57
N GLY A 522 -5.61 24.10 -56.63
CA GLY A 522 -6.82 24.27 -57.45
C GLY A 522 -6.89 25.62 -58.20
N GLY A 523 -7.91 25.77 -59.08
CA GLY A 523 -8.18 26.97 -59.81
C GLY A 523 -7.03 27.43 -60.75
N TRP A 524 -7.02 28.71 -61.15
CA TRP A 524 -6.00 29.27 -62.03
C TRP A 524 -4.59 29.27 -61.41
N LYS A 525 -4.48 29.37 -60.08
CA LYS A 525 -3.19 29.29 -59.36
C LYS A 525 -2.58 27.88 -59.47
N GLY A 526 -3.40 26.83 -59.44
CA GLY A 526 -2.95 25.45 -59.64
C GLY A 526 -2.36 25.22 -61.03
N LEU A 527 -2.91 25.88 -62.07
CA LEU A 527 -2.38 25.83 -63.44
C LEU A 527 -0.96 26.44 -63.54
N LEU A 528 -0.68 27.50 -62.80
CA LEU A 528 0.65 28.13 -62.73
C LEU A 528 1.68 27.24 -61.97
N LEU A 529 1.24 26.34 -61.09
CA LEU A 529 2.09 25.46 -60.30
C LEU A 529 2.37 24.10 -60.99
N LYS A 530 1.76 23.81 -62.15
CA LYS A 530 2.04 22.56 -62.91
C LYS A 530 3.53 22.29 -63.17
N PRO A 531 4.38 23.26 -63.49
CA PRO A 531 5.81 23.03 -63.65
C PRO A 531 6.49 22.63 -62.33
N ALA A 532 5.97 23.08 -61.18
CA ALA A 532 6.50 22.75 -59.88
C ALA A 532 6.20 21.29 -59.47
N ASP A 533 5.15 20.66 -60.02
CA ASP A 533 4.81 19.26 -59.76
C ASP A 533 6.01 18.32 -59.95
N ARG A 534 6.90 18.65 -60.91
CA ARG A 534 8.08 17.85 -61.25
C ARG A 534 9.13 17.84 -60.14
N PHE A 535 9.20 18.89 -59.32
CA PHE A 535 10.18 19.04 -58.23
C PHE A 535 9.74 18.34 -56.92
N PHE A 536 8.43 18.17 -56.74
CA PHE A 536 7.88 17.58 -55.52
C PHE A 536 7.36 16.15 -55.74
N LYS A 537 7.42 15.66 -56.99
CA LYS A 537 7.01 14.29 -57.31
C LYS A 537 8.14 13.31 -57.03
N LYS A 538 7.88 12.35 -56.15
CA LYS A 538 8.75 11.21 -55.88
C LYS A 538 8.02 9.91 -56.18
N ASP A 539 8.72 8.83 -56.42
CA ASP A 539 8.22 7.53 -56.86
C ASP A 539 6.91 7.10 -56.16
N GLY A 540 5.79 7.13 -56.92
CA GLY A 540 4.46 6.68 -56.48
C GLY A 540 3.64 7.66 -55.64
N ALA A 541 4.20 8.78 -55.14
CA ALA A 541 3.49 9.80 -54.37
C ALA A 541 3.14 11.04 -55.25
N GLY A 542 2.02 11.71 -54.96
CA GLY A 542 1.64 12.95 -55.61
C GLY A 542 2.54 14.13 -55.26
N THR A 543 2.78 14.35 -53.96
CA THR A 543 3.59 15.45 -53.44
C THR A 543 4.16 15.10 -52.05
N GLU A 544 5.45 15.39 -51.82
CA GLU A 544 6.07 15.33 -50.52
C GLU A 544 6.40 16.76 -50.01
N VAL A 545 5.96 17.09 -48.80
CA VAL A 545 6.17 18.41 -48.19
C VAL A 545 6.82 18.23 -46.81
N PRO A 546 8.03 18.75 -46.59
CA PRO A 546 8.60 18.77 -45.26
C PRO A 546 7.84 19.76 -44.37
N ILE A 547 7.47 19.30 -43.18
CA ILE A 547 6.66 20.08 -42.23
C ILE A 547 7.29 20.08 -40.83
N HIS A 548 6.97 21.12 -40.09
CA HIS A 548 7.26 21.18 -38.66
C HIS A 548 6.03 21.67 -37.87
N ILE A 549 5.93 21.18 -36.61
CA ILE A 549 4.90 21.60 -35.67
C ILE A 549 5.63 22.06 -34.39
N ALA A 550 5.35 23.28 -33.98
CA ALA A 550 5.95 23.91 -32.80
C ALA A 550 4.87 24.59 -31.94
N GLY A 551 5.27 25.29 -30.90
CA GLY A 551 4.35 26.01 -30.02
C GLY A 551 3.81 25.15 -28.90
N THR A 552 2.57 25.40 -28.49
CA THR A 552 1.89 24.64 -27.45
C THR A 552 0.68 23.90 -28.04
N TYR A 553 0.20 22.86 -27.36
CA TYR A 553 -0.99 22.15 -27.80
C TYR A 553 -2.25 23.05 -27.90
N LYS A 554 -2.32 24.15 -27.13
CA LYS A 554 -3.40 25.16 -27.21
C LYS A 554 -3.25 26.09 -28.40
N ASN A 555 -2.01 26.38 -28.80
CA ASN A 555 -1.66 27.22 -29.92
C ASN A 555 -0.54 26.57 -30.76
N PRO A 556 -0.88 25.49 -31.52
CA PRO A 556 0.10 24.86 -32.39
C PRO A 556 0.43 25.74 -33.60
N GLU A 557 1.72 25.79 -33.92
CA GLU A 557 2.25 26.48 -35.09
C GLU A 557 2.68 25.45 -36.14
N PHE A 558 2.05 25.50 -37.28
CA PHE A 558 2.33 24.60 -38.42
C PHE A 558 3.18 25.35 -39.45
N GLY A 559 4.31 24.79 -39.81
CA GLY A 559 5.19 25.36 -40.83
C GLY A 559 5.59 24.36 -41.91
N VAL A 560 6.00 24.87 -43.05
CA VAL A 560 6.55 24.12 -44.18
C VAL A 560 8.01 24.50 -44.36
N ASP A 561 8.92 23.52 -44.33
CA ASP A 561 10.35 23.75 -44.52
C ASP A 561 10.70 23.67 -46.01
N VAL A 562 10.66 24.78 -46.70
CA VAL A 562 11.11 24.86 -48.09
C VAL A 562 12.61 25.13 -48.10
N LYS A 563 13.42 24.21 -48.64
CA LYS A 563 14.88 24.40 -48.78
C LYS A 563 15.16 25.71 -49.52
N GLY A 564 15.77 26.68 -48.83
CA GLY A 564 16.20 27.97 -49.37
C GLY A 564 15.49 29.21 -48.86
N MET A 565 14.48 29.12 -47.99
CA MET A 565 13.94 30.28 -47.25
C MET A 565 14.64 30.41 -45.92
N PRO A 566 15.04 31.63 -45.51
CA PRO A 566 15.59 31.86 -44.16
C PRO A 566 14.52 31.55 -43.11
N HIS A 567 14.87 30.69 -42.16
CA HIS A 567 14.01 30.38 -41.02
C HIS A 567 13.76 31.67 -40.22
N SER A 568 12.51 32.11 -40.13
CA SER A 568 12.12 33.10 -39.13
C SER A 568 12.18 32.40 -37.79
N HIS A 569 13.27 32.64 -37.04
CA HIS A 569 13.31 32.22 -35.62
C HIS A 569 12.16 32.94 -34.88
N PRO A 570 11.34 32.25 -34.11
CA PRO A 570 10.43 32.93 -33.19
C PRO A 570 11.27 33.74 -32.25
N GLN A 571 11.06 35.09 -32.28
CA GLN A 571 11.65 36.01 -31.33
C GLN A 571 11.26 35.53 -29.91
N ARG A 572 12.28 35.29 -29.08
CA ARG A 572 12.08 35.18 -27.63
C ARG A 572 11.37 36.45 -27.16
N PRO A 573 10.32 36.34 -26.35
CA PRO A 573 9.75 37.52 -25.69
C PRO A 573 10.81 38.14 -24.79
N ASP A 574 11.21 39.36 -25.15
CA ASP A 574 11.85 40.41 -24.35
C ASP A 574 12.67 40.00 -23.10
N GLU A 575 13.93 39.70 -23.33
CA GLU A 575 14.98 39.96 -22.37
C GLU A 575 15.27 41.48 -22.40
N LYS A 576 14.58 42.21 -21.54
CA LYS A 576 14.90 43.64 -21.29
C LYS A 576 16.35 43.71 -20.85
N GLN A 577 17.20 44.24 -21.74
CA GLN A 577 18.53 44.76 -21.40
C GLN A 577 18.40 45.77 -20.26
N SER A 578 18.73 45.34 -19.03
CA SER A 578 19.12 46.22 -17.97
C SER A 578 20.58 46.64 -18.23
N ALA A 579 20.75 47.85 -18.73
CA ALA A 579 22.03 48.51 -18.84
C ALA A 579 22.62 48.67 -17.44
N GLU A 580 23.69 47.97 -17.16
CA GLU A 580 24.57 48.23 -16.01
C GLU A 580 25.42 49.50 -16.31
N PRO A 581 25.52 50.45 -15.38
CA PRO A 581 26.46 51.55 -15.53
C PRO A 581 27.88 51.05 -15.20
N GLN A 582 28.79 51.27 -16.14
CA GLN A 582 30.22 51.08 -15.95
C GLN A 582 30.74 51.91 -14.78
N ALA A 583 31.18 51.31 -13.70
CA ALA A 583 31.97 51.93 -12.64
C ALA A 583 33.46 51.79 -13.00
N GLN A 584 34.10 52.94 -13.06
CA GLN A 584 35.52 53.15 -13.30
C GLN A 584 36.39 52.44 -12.25
N VAL A 585 37.39 51.75 -12.78
CA VAL A 585 38.50 51.16 -12.03
C VAL A 585 39.36 52.30 -11.47
N ALA A 586 39.51 52.37 -10.16
CA ALA A 586 40.59 53.11 -9.46
C ALA A 586 41.57 52.07 -8.88
N ALA A 587 42.84 52.26 -9.20
CA ALA A 587 43.97 51.43 -8.84
C ALA A 587 44.34 51.50 -7.34
N PRO A 588 45.09 50.51 -6.80
CA PRO A 588 45.34 50.36 -5.37
C PRO A 588 46.49 51.21 -4.86
N ALA A 589 46.32 51.80 -3.69
CA ALA A 589 47.41 52.36 -2.89
C ALA A 589 47.80 51.40 -1.77
N THR A 590 49.07 51.04 -1.78
CA THR A 590 49.87 50.32 -0.78
C THR A 590 49.96 51.12 0.54
N GLN A 591 49.98 50.47 1.68
CA GLN A 591 50.78 50.62 2.90
C GLN A 591 49.98 50.44 4.20
N HIS A 592 50.26 49.64 5.02
CA HIS A 592 51.16 49.22 6.08
C HIS A 592 50.60 48.00 6.79
#